data_c75c2858fee6aab40c3f6b899f8d541a
#
_entry.id   c75c2858fee6aab40c3f6b899f8d541a
#
_cell.length_a   1.000
_cell.length_b   1.000
_cell.length_c   1.000
_cell.angle_alpha   90.00
_cell.angle_beta   90.00
_cell.angle_gamma   90.00
#
_symmetry.space_group_name_H-M   'P 1'
#
loop_
_entity.id
_entity.type
_entity.pdbx_description
1 polymer ?
#
loop_
_entity_poly.entity_id
_entity_poly.type
_entity_poly.pdbx_seq_one_letter_code
_entity_poly.pdbx_strand_id
1 'polypeptide(L)'
;MASRGCASNKIAGALIAVVVVAAAVTLMRAYGAGAHGAQGKTAAQASLNDCAAAPVAVKLIEDGEARTVYETDDAELVASTFAALDGCIVGDEVDERMSDAGCTLVFVYADGSERSVELEGKNIVLDKTAYRLDGAEELWRQLTAIKNSQ
;
A
#
# COMPACT_ATOMS: atom_id res chain seq x y z
N MET A 1 32.79 53.83 -6.82
CA MET A 1 32.61 53.30 -5.45
C MET A 1 31.93 51.93 -5.54
N ALA A 2 32.65 50.89 -5.18
CA ALA A 2 32.28 49.50 -5.39
C ALA A 2 31.41 48.98 -4.28
N SER A 3 30.26 48.42 -4.64
CA SER A 3 29.45 47.60 -3.76
C SER A 3 29.83 46.12 -3.96
N ARG A 4 30.47 45.51 -3.00
CA ARG A 4 30.79 44.07 -2.99
C ARG A 4 29.60 43.30 -2.43
N GLY A 5 29.03 42.46 -3.28
CA GLY A 5 27.92 41.59 -2.99
C GLY A 5 28.23 40.45 -2.03
N CYS A 6 27.27 40.18 -1.21
CA CYS A 6 27.17 39.05 -0.29
C CYS A 6 26.73 37.79 -1.08
N ALA A 7 27.66 36.91 -1.40
CA ALA A 7 27.37 35.62 -2.03
C ALA A 7 28.22 34.51 -1.39
N SER A 8 27.91 34.13 -0.16
CA SER A 8 28.67 33.05 0.47
C SER A 8 27.92 32.22 1.53
N ASN A 9 26.60 32.23 1.57
CA ASN A 9 25.93 31.44 2.63
C ASN A 9 24.92 30.39 2.13
N LYS A 10 24.80 30.14 0.82
CA LYS A 10 23.87 29.14 0.29
C LYS A 10 24.46 27.75 0.07
N ILE A 11 25.80 27.63 0.07
CA ILE A 11 26.45 26.33 -0.20
C ILE A 11 26.66 25.51 1.08
N ALA A 12 26.81 26.17 2.23
CA ALA A 12 27.02 25.46 3.51
C ALA A 12 25.77 24.71 3.99
N GLY A 13 24.57 25.22 3.71
CA GLY A 13 23.31 24.56 4.15
C GLY A 13 23.00 23.26 3.40
N ALA A 14 23.34 23.17 2.12
CA ALA A 14 23.06 21.99 1.31
C ALA A 14 23.98 20.80 1.66
N LEU A 15 25.22 21.07 2.05
CA LEU A 15 26.18 20.03 2.43
C LEU A 15 25.85 19.39 3.77
N ILE A 16 25.33 20.15 4.72
CA ILE A 16 24.93 19.63 6.04
C ILE A 16 23.69 18.73 5.93
N ALA A 17 22.73 19.08 5.06
CA ALA A 17 21.54 18.26 4.85
C ALA A 17 21.87 16.89 4.23
N VAL A 18 22.81 16.83 3.28
CA VAL A 18 23.23 15.58 2.64
C VAL A 18 23.97 14.67 3.62
N VAL A 19 24.80 15.22 4.50
CA VAL A 19 25.54 14.44 5.51
C VAL A 19 24.61 13.87 6.56
N VAL A 20 23.58 14.59 6.99
CA VAL A 20 22.59 14.12 7.98
C VAL A 20 21.73 12.97 7.40
N VAL A 21 21.32 13.08 6.13
CA VAL A 21 20.55 12.01 5.46
C VAL A 21 21.42 10.76 5.26
N ALA A 22 22.69 10.91 4.87
CA ALA A 22 23.61 9.78 4.71
C ALA A 22 23.90 9.09 6.06
N ALA A 23 24.05 9.85 7.15
CA ALA A 23 24.27 9.31 8.49
C ALA A 23 23.03 8.57 9.01
N ALA A 24 21.82 9.08 8.75
CA ALA A 24 20.58 8.39 9.13
C ALA A 24 20.40 7.06 8.41
N VAL A 25 20.70 6.99 7.11
CA VAL A 25 20.65 5.76 6.32
C VAL A 25 21.70 4.75 6.77
N THR A 26 22.89 5.21 7.18
CA THR A 26 23.97 4.32 7.66
C THR A 26 23.70 3.79 9.07
N LEU A 27 23.08 4.59 9.95
CA LEU A 27 22.67 4.12 11.29
C LEU A 27 21.55 3.09 11.19
N MET A 28 20.59 3.23 10.28
CA MET A 28 19.54 2.22 10.07
C MET A 28 20.07 0.88 9.59
N ARG A 29 21.20 0.87 8.85
CA ARG A 29 21.85 -0.38 8.43
C ARG A 29 22.65 -1.08 9.53
N ALA A 30 23.14 -0.36 10.52
CA ALA A 30 23.96 -0.93 11.59
C ALA A 30 23.13 -1.58 12.71
N TYR A 31 21.86 -1.21 12.89
CA TYR A 31 20.96 -1.79 13.89
C TYR A 31 20.09 -2.94 13.34
N GLY A 32 20.26 -3.37 12.10
CA GLY A 32 19.37 -4.24 11.34
C GLY A 32 19.57 -5.75 11.50
N ALA A 33 20.25 -6.24 12.52
CA ALA A 33 20.48 -7.69 12.67
C ALA A 33 19.35 -8.45 13.40
N GLY A 34 18.25 -7.77 13.78
CA GLY A 34 17.11 -8.40 14.47
C GLY A 34 15.74 -7.97 13.96
N ALA A 35 15.66 -7.18 12.86
CA ALA A 35 14.44 -6.47 12.49
C ALA A 35 13.91 -6.79 11.08
N HIS A 36 14.24 -7.93 10.49
CA HIS A 36 13.76 -8.27 9.14
C HIS A 36 12.22 -8.25 9.06
N GLY A 37 11.52 -8.76 10.07
CA GLY A 37 10.06 -8.73 10.13
C GLY A 37 9.48 -7.33 10.28
N ALA A 38 10.08 -6.45 11.08
CA ALA A 38 9.57 -5.10 11.30
C ALA A 38 9.77 -4.17 10.10
N GLN A 39 10.88 -4.30 9.37
CA GLN A 39 11.14 -3.53 8.15
C GLN A 39 10.22 -3.95 7.00
N GLY A 40 9.99 -5.27 6.83
CA GLY A 40 9.08 -5.80 5.83
C GLY A 40 7.65 -5.30 6.06
N LYS A 41 7.18 -5.34 7.30
CA LYS A 41 5.87 -4.86 7.72
C LYS A 41 5.67 -3.36 7.46
N THR A 42 6.67 -2.51 7.76
CA THR A 42 6.60 -1.07 7.50
C THR A 42 6.59 -0.75 6.01
N ALA A 43 7.39 -1.45 5.20
CA ALA A 43 7.38 -1.31 3.76
C ALA A 43 6.06 -1.79 3.14
N ALA A 44 5.51 -2.90 3.63
CA ALA A 44 4.22 -3.44 3.22
C ALA A 44 3.07 -2.47 3.54
N GLN A 45 3.05 -1.87 4.74
CA GLN A 45 2.06 -0.84 5.10
C GLN A 45 2.19 0.40 4.21
N ALA A 46 3.40 0.86 3.93
CA ALA A 46 3.62 1.98 3.03
C ALA A 46 3.14 1.68 1.60
N SER A 47 3.39 0.45 1.11
CA SER A 47 2.88 0.00 -0.19
C SER A 47 1.35 -0.09 -0.22
N LEU A 48 0.71 -0.50 0.89
CA LEU A 48 -0.74 -0.52 0.99
C LEU A 48 -1.33 0.90 0.90
N ASN A 49 -0.70 1.87 1.54
CA ASN A 49 -1.18 3.26 1.65
C ASN A 49 -0.64 4.18 0.53
N ASP A 50 0.13 3.66 -0.42
CA ASP A 50 0.68 4.45 -1.53
C ASP A 50 -0.37 4.71 -2.62
N CYS A 51 -1.27 5.66 -2.34
CA CYS A 51 -2.35 6.05 -3.22
C CYS A 51 -2.43 7.57 -3.35
N ALA A 52 -1.92 8.08 -4.47
CA ALA A 52 -1.91 9.51 -4.77
C ALA A 52 -3.28 10.05 -5.27
N ALA A 53 -4.21 9.20 -5.69
CA ALA A 53 -5.48 9.59 -6.28
C ALA A 53 -6.63 8.69 -5.80
N ALA A 54 -7.85 9.22 -5.85
CA ALA A 54 -9.05 8.43 -5.60
C ALA A 54 -9.39 7.57 -6.84
N PRO A 55 -9.74 6.29 -6.66
CA PRO A 55 -10.19 5.43 -7.76
C PRO A 55 -11.58 5.85 -8.24
N VAL A 56 -11.89 5.53 -9.50
CA VAL A 56 -13.20 5.79 -10.14
C VAL A 56 -14.02 4.52 -10.34
N ALA A 57 -13.39 3.35 -10.29
CA ALA A 57 -14.06 2.07 -10.31
C ALA A 57 -13.27 1.03 -9.50
N VAL A 58 -13.94 -0.06 -9.14
CA VAL A 58 -13.33 -1.20 -8.46
C VAL A 58 -13.80 -2.50 -9.09
N LYS A 59 -12.86 -3.44 -9.25
CA LYS A 59 -13.12 -4.81 -9.71
C LYS A 59 -12.72 -5.77 -8.60
N LEU A 60 -13.54 -6.76 -8.35
CA LEU A 60 -13.23 -7.91 -7.50
C LEU A 60 -13.14 -9.14 -8.36
N ILE A 61 -11.99 -9.79 -8.37
CA ILE A 61 -11.72 -10.99 -9.17
C ILE A 61 -11.57 -12.14 -8.19
N GLU A 62 -12.40 -13.15 -8.31
CA GLU A 62 -12.30 -14.40 -7.56
C GLU A 62 -11.75 -15.49 -8.46
N ASP A 63 -10.66 -16.11 -8.03
CA ASP A 63 -10.05 -17.25 -8.69
C ASP A 63 -10.53 -18.53 -7.99
N GLY A 64 -11.58 -19.17 -8.55
CA GLY A 64 -12.13 -20.44 -8.11
C GLY A 64 -12.07 -21.48 -9.25
N GLU A 65 -13.03 -22.42 -9.29
CA GLU A 65 -13.19 -23.34 -10.44
C GLU A 65 -13.44 -22.59 -11.76
N ALA A 66 -14.07 -21.41 -11.66
CA ALA A 66 -14.18 -20.44 -12.75
C ALA A 66 -13.80 -19.06 -12.21
N ARG A 67 -13.02 -18.31 -12.99
CA ARG A 67 -12.70 -16.92 -12.69
C ARG A 67 -13.96 -16.06 -12.81
N THR A 68 -14.35 -15.44 -11.70
CA THR A 68 -15.50 -14.52 -11.66
C THR A 68 -15.01 -13.10 -11.45
N VAL A 69 -15.55 -12.15 -12.21
CA VAL A 69 -15.20 -10.72 -12.10
C VAL A 69 -16.48 -9.95 -11.78
N TYR A 70 -16.44 -9.22 -10.67
CA TYR A 70 -17.46 -8.26 -10.26
C TYR A 70 -16.88 -6.86 -10.45
N GLU A 71 -17.60 -5.94 -11.09
CA GLU A 71 -17.12 -4.59 -11.35
C GLU A 71 -18.20 -3.58 -10.99
N THR A 72 -17.80 -2.47 -10.35
CA THR A 72 -18.70 -1.36 -10.04
C THR A 72 -17.99 -0.02 -10.20
N ASP A 73 -18.71 0.97 -10.70
CA ASP A 73 -18.34 2.40 -10.76
C ASP A 73 -19.25 3.27 -9.86
N ASP A 74 -20.03 2.62 -8.98
CA ASP A 74 -20.79 3.34 -7.96
C ASP A 74 -19.82 4.09 -7.03
N ALA A 75 -19.89 5.42 -7.08
CA ALA A 75 -18.93 6.29 -6.43
C ALA A 75 -18.87 6.11 -4.90
N GLU A 76 -20.00 5.80 -4.26
CA GLU A 76 -20.06 5.58 -2.82
C GLU A 76 -19.41 4.23 -2.45
N LEU A 77 -19.73 3.17 -3.20
CA LEU A 77 -19.16 1.84 -2.98
C LEU A 77 -17.66 1.81 -3.28
N VAL A 78 -17.22 2.49 -4.33
CA VAL A 78 -15.79 2.63 -4.68
C VAL A 78 -15.04 3.37 -3.58
N ALA A 79 -15.55 4.53 -3.13
CA ALA A 79 -14.91 5.33 -2.08
C ALA A 79 -14.86 4.60 -0.73
N SER A 80 -15.95 3.92 -0.36
CA SER A 80 -16.01 3.16 0.91
C SER A 80 -15.10 1.92 0.90
N THR A 81 -14.99 1.23 -0.24
CA THR A 81 -14.07 0.10 -0.40
C THR A 81 -12.60 0.56 -0.29
N PHE A 82 -12.28 1.67 -0.95
CA PHE A 82 -10.95 2.26 -0.89
C PHE A 82 -10.57 2.71 0.52
N ALA A 83 -11.47 3.42 1.20
CA ALA A 83 -11.27 3.86 2.59
C ALA A 83 -11.16 2.68 3.56
N ALA A 84 -11.93 1.61 3.34
CA ALA A 84 -11.84 0.40 4.15
C ALA A 84 -10.49 -0.30 4.01
N LEU A 85 -9.91 -0.35 2.81
CA LEU A 85 -8.58 -0.89 2.59
C LEU A 85 -7.49 -0.01 3.22
N ASP A 86 -7.58 1.31 3.05
CA ASP A 86 -6.64 2.28 3.63
C ASP A 86 -6.64 2.25 5.17
N GLY A 87 -7.78 1.93 5.77
CA GLY A 87 -7.94 1.76 7.21
C GLY A 87 -7.38 0.45 7.78
N CYS A 88 -6.99 -0.50 6.93
CA CYS A 88 -6.41 -1.76 7.37
C CYS A 88 -4.97 -1.60 7.86
N ILE A 89 -4.58 -2.47 8.78
CA ILE A 89 -3.21 -2.50 9.31
C ILE A 89 -2.54 -3.81 8.88
N VAL A 90 -1.38 -3.67 8.25
CA VAL A 90 -0.55 -4.83 7.89
C VAL A 90 0.06 -5.40 9.16
N GLY A 91 -0.34 -6.61 9.48
CA GLY A 91 0.11 -7.41 10.62
C GLY A 91 1.44 -8.12 10.37
N ASP A 92 1.65 -9.22 11.07
CA ASP A 92 2.87 -10.00 10.94
C ASP A 92 2.86 -10.84 9.65
N GLU A 93 4.04 -11.16 9.14
CA GLU A 93 4.24 -12.08 8.02
C GLU A 93 3.68 -13.47 8.37
N VAL A 94 3.06 -14.11 7.40
CA VAL A 94 2.43 -15.42 7.52
C VAL A 94 3.17 -16.42 6.64
N ASP A 95 3.75 -17.44 7.26
CA ASP A 95 4.52 -18.47 6.55
C ASP A 95 3.65 -19.40 5.69
N GLU A 96 2.38 -19.59 6.06
CA GLU A 96 1.47 -20.46 5.35
C GLU A 96 0.57 -19.66 4.40
N ARG A 97 0.77 -19.84 3.09
CA ARG A 97 -0.22 -19.45 2.10
C ARG A 97 -1.43 -20.36 2.22
N MET A 98 -2.55 -19.80 2.60
CA MET A 98 -3.83 -20.51 2.56
C MET A 98 -4.30 -20.57 1.10
N SER A 99 -4.12 -21.71 0.46
CA SER A 99 -4.02 -21.89 -0.99
C SER A 99 -5.31 -21.78 -1.80
N ASP A 100 -6.52 -21.72 -1.24
CA ASP A 100 -7.68 -22.07 -2.06
C ASP A 100 -8.84 -21.06 -2.13
N ALA A 101 -8.72 -19.86 -1.58
CA ALA A 101 -9.77 -18.84 -1.68
C ALA A 101 -9.18 -17.41 -1.73
N GLY A 102 -8.36 -17.16 -2.73
CA GLY A 102 -7.84 -15.83 -3.00
C GLY A 102 -8.81 -15.00 -3.83
N CYS A 103 -8.78 -13.69 -3.61
CA CYS A 103 -9.41 -12.74 -4.52
C CYS A 103 -8.44 -11.57 -4.79
N THR A 104 -8.57 -10.98 -5.98
CA THR A 104 -7.81 -9.79 -6.35
C THR A 104 -8.75 -8.60 -6.40
N LEU A 105 -8.45 -7.58 -5.61
CA LEU A 105 -9.13 -6.29 -5.64
C LEU A 105 -8.35 -5.36 -6.55
N VAL A 106 -9.01 -4.81 -7.60
CA VAL A 106 -8.38 -3.93 -8.58
C VAL A 106 -9.07 -2.58 -8.53
N PHE A 107 -8.34 -1.54 -8.17
CA PHE A 107 -8.79 -0.16 -8.27
C PHE A 107 -8.40 0.44 -9.61
N VAL A 108 -9.36 1.06 -10.29
CA VAL A 108 -9.18 1.73 -11.58
C VAL A 108 -9.20 3.24 -11.34
N TYR A 109 -8.24 3.96 -11.90
CA TYR A 109 -8.11 5.40 -11.76
C TYR A 109 -8.56 6.14 -13.02
N ALA A 110 -8.80 7.44 -12.91
CA ALA A 110 -9.30 8.26 -14.01
C ALA A 110 -8.36 8.34 -15.23
N ASP A 111 -7.08 8.11 -15.04
CA ASP A 111 -6.07 8.04 -16.11
C ASP A 111 -6.00 6.65 -16.80
N GLY A 112 -6.84 5.71 -16.36
CA GLY A 112 -6.87 4.34 -16.84
C GLY A 112 -5.82 3.42 -16.21
N SER A 113 -5.02 3.91 -15.28
CA SER A 113 -4.12 3.05 -14.51
C SER A 113 -4.89 2.16 -13.54
N GLU A 114 -4.32 1.01 -13.20
CA GLU A 114 -4.90 0.04 -12.29
C GLU A 114 -3.93 -0.28 -11.17
N ARG A 115 -4.46 -0.50 -9.97
CA ARG A 115 -3.74 -1.01 -8.81
C ARG A 115 -4.41 -2.26 -8.30
N SER A 116 -3.66 -3.34 -8.23
CA SER A 116 -4.15 -4.63 -7.75
C SER A 116 -3.67 -4.92 -6.33
N VAL A 117 -4.55 -5.48 -5.53
CA VAL A 117 -4.28 -5.96 -4.18
C VAL A 117 -4.78 -7.39 -4.09
N GLU A 118 -3.88 -8.32 -3.82
CA GLU A 118 -4.21 -9.74 -3.65
C GLU A 118 -4.55 -10.03 -2.19
N LEU A 119 -5.70 -10.68 -1.98
CA LEU A 119 -6.21 -11.03 -0.66
C LEU A 119 -6.40 -12.55 -0.58
N GLU A 120 -5.81 -13.19 0.41
CA GLU A 120 -5.93 -14.63 0.68
C GLU A 120 -6.52 -14.85 2.07
N GLY A 121 -7.79 -15.22 2.15
CA GLY A 121 -8.49 -15.37 3.43
C GLY A 121 -8.45 -14.06 4.24
N LYS A 122 -7.74 -14.03 5.37
CA LYS A 122 -7.55 -12.84 6.22
C LYS A 122 -6.20 -12.15 6.00
N ASN A 123 -5.51 -12.50 4.94
CA ASN A 123 -4.17 -12.03 4.64
C ASN A 123 -4.16 -11.15 3.40
N ILE A 124 -3.19 -10.27 3.31
CA ILE A 124 -2.85 -9.51 2.11
C ILE A 124 -1.52 -10.02 1.57
N VAL A 125 -1.41 -10.14 0.25
CA VAL A 125 -0.14 -10.53 -0.40
C VAL A 125 0.47 -9.29 -1.03
N LEU A 126 1.65 -8.92 -0.57
CA LEU A 126 2.43 -7.79 -1.05
C LEU A 126 3.84 -8.29 -1.42
N ASP A 127 4.28 -8.02 -2.63
CA ASP A 127 5.58 -8.47 -3.13
C ASP A 127 5.87 -9.98 -2.91
N LYS A 128 4.83 -10.81 -3.12
CA LYS A 128 4.85 -12.28 -2.93
C LYS A 128 4.96 -12.75 -1.48
N THR A 129 4.90 -11.85 -0.52
CA THR A 129 4.89 -12.16 0.91
C THR A 129 3.48 -11.95 1.46
N ALA A 130 2.98 -12.93 2.19
CA ALA A 130 1.67 -12.84 2.84
C ALA A 130 1.81 -12.20 4.22
N TYR A 131 0.94 -11.26 4.52
CA TYR A 131 0.84 -10.58 5.81
C TYR A 131 -0.58 -10.69 6.35
N ARG A 132 -0.74 -10.85 7.65
CA ARG A 132 -2.05 -10.74 8.27
C ARG A 132 -2.59 -9.33 8.06
N LEU A 133 -3.87 -9.22 7.75
CA LEU A 133 -4.56 -7.94 7.59
C LEU A 133 -5.48 -7.70 8.79
N ASP A 134 -5.11 -6.78 9.66
CA ASP A 134 -5.87 -6.43 10.86
C ASP A 134 -6.84 -5.27 10.55
N GLY A 135 -8.02 -5.25 11.19
CA GLY A 135 -9.04 -4.22 10.98
C GLY A 135 -9.79 -4.33 9.65
N ALA A 136 -9.81 -5.51 9.04
CA ALA A 136 -10.37 -5.71 7.71
C ALA A 136 -11.87 -6.05 7.66
N GLU A 137 -12.60 -6.00 8.78
CA GLU A 137 -14.02 -6.33 8.84
C GLU A 137 -14.86 -5.46 7.89
N GLU A 138 -14.54 -4.16 7.82
CA GLU A 138 -15.21 -3.24 6.91
C GLU A 138 -14.89 -3.58 5.45
N LEU A 139 -13.64 -3.89 5.15
CA LEU A 139 -13.23 -4.29 3.80
C LEU A 139 -14.03 -5.52 3.33
N TRP A 140 -14.13 -6.57 4.16
CA TRP A 140 -14.89 -7.77 3.81
C TRP A 140 -16.38 -7.49 3.56
N ARG A 141 -16.96 -6.55 4.32
CA ARG A 141 -18.34 -6.10 4.11
C ARG A 141 -18.48 -5.41 2.74
N GLN A 142 -17.54 -4.54 2.36
CA GLN A 142 -17.55 -3.86 1.07
C GLN A 142 -17.36 -4.85 -0.09
N LEU A 143 -16.47 -5.83 0.01
CA LEU A 143 -16.33 -6.88 -1.00
C LEU A 143 -17.63 -7.65 -1.21
N THR A 144 -18.35 -7.95 -0.14
CA THR A 144 -19.68 -8.58 -0.23
C THR A 144 -20.69 -7.67 -0.92
N ALA A 145 -20.66 -6.36 -0.66
CA ALA A 145 -21.53 -5.39 -1.32
C ALA A 145 -21.25 -5.31 -2.83
N ILE A 146 -19.97 -5.34 -3.25
CA ILE A 146 -19.59 -5.38 -4.67
C ILE A 146 -20.19 -6.61 -5.38
N LYS A 147 -20.12 -7.80 -4.76
CA LYS A 147 -20.72 -9.02 -5.31
C LYS A 147 -22.24 -8.91 -5.49
N ASN A 148 -22.91 -8.23 -4.57
CA ASN A 148 -24.36 -8.09 -4.57
C ASN A 148 -24.86 -6.94 -5.46
N SER A 149 -23.97 -6.11 -6.02
CA SER A 149 -24.33 -4.98 -6.88
C SER A 149 -24.49 -5.36 -8.35
N GLN A 150 -24.29 -6.63 -8.71
CA GLN A 150 -24.38 -7.16 -10.09
C GLN A 150 -25.80 -7.53 -10.50
#